data_23d67922a362f745de6a01dd29dddf7b
#
_entry.id   23d67922a362f745de6a01dd29dddf7b
#
_cell.length_a   1.000
_cell.length_b   1.000
_cell.length_c   1.000
_cell.angle_alpha   90.00
_cell.angle_beta   90.00
_cell.angle_gamma   90.00
#
_symmetry.space_group_name_H-M   'P 1'
#
loop_
_entity.id
_entity.type
_entity.pdbx_description
1 polymer ?
#
loop_
_entity_poly.entity_id
_entity_poly.type
_entity_poly.pdbx_seq_one_letter_code
_entity_poly.pdbx_strand_id
1 'polypeptide(L)'
;MSDKTLAGAVALVTDAGSDIGAGTAHRLAREGAAVALVARSGDRLDQVADDIRNLGGHAIEVPADITDPERACQAVQDTHDRLGRLDILVNNAGIVLLDTALHAPLVEWDRLIALNVTALLHLTHAAVPYLIDAAATSPRQVADLVNVGLTAGQLTRQGSSVYNLTRSGLEGFTESLRRELLVERVRVGLVEPAVVEPGLVNHFGTATRTAVRRPVGRETLRPEDVADAIGYIVTRDRRVAVSEMRVRAAGQS
;
A
#
# COMPACT_ATOMS: atom_id res chain seq x y z
N MET A 1 3.25 -30.68 -0.42
CA MET A 1 3.40 -29.32 0.12
C MET A 1 3.22 -28.40 -1.07
N SER A 2 2.21 -27.55 -1.08
CA SER A 2 2.06 -26.58 -2.18
C SER A 2 3.25 -25.63 -2.11
N ASP A 3 4.02 -25.51 -3.19
CA ASP A 3 5.09 -24.52 -3.27
C ASP A 3 4.47 -23.13 -3.07
N LYS A 4 4.95 -22.41 -2.05
CA LYS A 4 4.50 -21.06 -1.76
C LYS A 4 4.93 -20.14 -2.91
N THR A 5 4.00 -19.42 -3.50
CA THR A 5 4.20 -18.64 -4.74
C THR A 5 5.25 -17.53 -4.60
N LEU A 6 5.44 -17.01 -3.39
CA LEU A 6 6.40 -15.96 -3.06
C LEU A 6 7.59 -16.48 -2.24
N ALA A 7 7.87 -17.80 -2.28
CA ALA A 7 9.01 -18.34 -1.56
C ALA A 7 10.33 -17.68 -2.03
N GLY A 8 11.10 -17.14 -1.07
CA GLY A 8 12.35 -16.44 -1.33
C GLY A 8 12.21 -15.00 -1.85
N ALA A 9 10.99 -14.49 -2.01
CA ALA A 9 10.76 -13.08 -2.30
C ALA A 9 10.76 -12.22 -1.03
N VAL A 10 11.11 -10.95 -1.18
CA VAL A 10 11.05 -9.93 -0.12
C VAL A 10 10.03 -8.86 -0.49
N ALA A 11 9.15 -8.55 0.45
CA ALA A 11 8.15 -7.50 0.30
C ALA A 11 8.35 -6.38 1.33
N LEU A 12 8.20 -5.13 0.91
CA LEU A 12 8.08 -3.97 1.79
C LEU A 12 6.65 -3.46 1.76
N VAL A 13 6.02 -3.33 2.93
CA VAL A 13 4.65 -2.82 3.08
C VAL A 13 4.66 -1.57 3.94
N THR A 14 4.17 -0.45 3.39
CA THR A 14 4.06 0.81 4.14
C THR A 14 2.74 0.89 4.90
N ASP A 15 2.75 1.62 6.03
CA ASP A 15 1.65 1.67 7.00
C ASP A 15 1.19 0.27 7.43
N ALA A 16 2.18 -0.62 7.63
CA ALA A 16 1.98 -2.03 7.97
C ALA A 16 1.33 -2.23 9.36
N GLY A 17 1.26 -1.19 10.16
CA GLY A 17 0.50 -1.17 11.41
C GLY A 17 -1.00 -0.86 11.24
N SER A 18 -1.48 -0.46 10.06
CA SER A 18 -2.90 -0.29 9.76
C SER A 18 -3.57 -1.64 9.46
N ASP A 19 -4.90 -1.67 9.47
CA ASP A 19 -5.63 -2.91 9.26
C ASP A 19 -5.36 -3.50 7.86
N ILE A 20 -5.36 -2.67 6.80
CA ILE A 20 -5.03 -3.11 5.42
C ILE A 20 -3.56 -3.49 5.30
N GLY A 21 -2.66 -2.67 5.87
CA GLY A 21 -1.22 -2.94 5.83
C GLY A 21 -0.85 -4.23 6.54
N ALA A 22 -1.38 -4.46 7.75
CA ALA A 22 -1.19 -5.69 8.50
C ALA A 22 -1.77 -6.91 7.76
N GLY A 23 -3.02 -6.81 7.28
CA GLY A 23 -3.63 -7.85 6.46
C GLY A 23 -2.81 -8.20 5.22
N THR A 24 -2.27 -7.18 4.54
CA THR A 24 -1.38 -7.35 3.39
C THR A 24 -0.08 -8.07 3.77
N ALA A 25 0.57 -7.64 4.86
CA ALA A 25 1.79 -8.27 5.35
C ALA A 25 1.57 -9.75 5.68
N HIS A 26 0.49 -10.07 6.40
CA HIS A 26 0.10 -11.46 6.69
C HIS A 26 -0.16 -12.26 5.40
N ARG A 27 -0.86 -11.67 4.43
CA ARG A 27 -1.18 -12.34 3.17
C ARG A 27 0.09 -12.68 2.38
N LEU A 28 1.03 -11.76 2.27
CA LEU A 28 2.30 -11.98 1.58
C LEU A 28 3.20 -12.99 2.30
N ALA A 29 3.26 -12.92 3.63
CA ALA A 29 4.02 -13.89 4.44
C ALA A 29 3.45 -15.32 4.32
N ARG A 30 2.13 -15.51 4.25
CA ARG A 30 1.50 -16.81 3.99
C ARG A 30 1.90 -17.39 2.64
N GLU A 31 2.09 -16.56 1.63
CA GLU A 31 2.59 -16.96 0.31
C GLU A 31 4.11 -17.22 0.31
N GLY A 32 4.80 -16.95 1.41
CA GLY A 32 6.21 -17.28 1.60
C GLY A 32 7.20 -16.13 1.44
N ALA A 33 6.72 -14.91 1.27
CA ALA A 33 7.60 -13.74 1.28
C ALA A 33 8.16 -13.45 2.67
N ALA A 34 9.40 -12.96 2.74
CA ALA A 34 9.87 -12.21 3.90
C ALA A 34 9.34 -10.78 3.80
N VAL A 35 8.84 -10.23 4.92
CA VAL A 35 8.13 -8.93 4.88
C VAL A 35 8.82 -7.91 5.78
N ALA A 36 9.17 -6.76 5.20
CA ALA A 36 9.56 -5.56 5.93
C ALA A 36 8.31 -4.70 6.21
N LEU A 37 8.05 -4.47 7.49
CA LEU A 37 6.91 -3.74 8.00
C LEU A 37 7.32 -2.30 8.28
N VAL A 38 6.85 -1.35 7.48
CA VAL A 38 7.20 0.07 7.62
C VAL A 38 6.01 0.85 8.18
N ALA A 39 6.16 1.47 9.34
CA ALA A 39 5.24 2.44 9.91
C ALA A 39 5.93 3.28 11.01
N ARG A 40 5.26 4.32 11.50
CA ARG A 40 5.80 5.19 12.58
C ARG A 40 5.80 4.53 13.96
N SER A 41 4.76 3.74 14.26
CA SER A 41 4.58 3.09 15.57
C SER A 41 5.27 1.74 15.62
N GLY A 42 6.29 1.60 16.45
CA GLY A 42 6.99 0.34 16.71
C GLY A 42 6.05 -0.71 17.32
N ASP A 43 5.31 -0.38 18.37
CA ASP A 43 4.48 -1.35 19.12
C ASP A 43 3.49 -2.12 18.24
N ARG A 44 2.90 -1.45 17.23
CA ARG A 44 2.00 -2.13 16.28
C ARG A 44 2.75 -2.96 15.27
N LEU A 45 3.95 -2.54 14.87
CA LEU A 45 4.80 -3.34 13.98
C LEU A 45 5.28 -4.61 14.68
N ASP A 46 5.68 -4.51 15.95
CA ASP A 46 6.12 -5.65 16.76
C ASP A 46 5.01 -6.72 16.82
N GLN A 47 3.77 -6.28 17.07
CA GLN A 47 2.60 -7.16 17.12
C GLN A 47 2.38 -7.91 15.80
N VAL A 48 2.41 -7.19 14.66
CA VAL A 48 2.23 -7.78 13.32
C VAL A 48 3.40 -8.72 12.98
N ALA A 49 4.62 -8.34 13.34
CA ALA A 49 5.80 -9.17 13.10
C ALA A 49 5.75 -10.48 13.91
N ASP A 50 5.38 -10.39 15.18
CA ASP A 50 5.25 -11.55 16.05
C ASP A 50 4.14 -12.51 15.56
N ASP A 51 3.00 -11.98 15.14
CA ASP A 51 1.93 -12.79 14.55
C ASP A 51 2.41 -13.53 13.29
N ILE A 52 3.15 -12.84 12.41
CA ILE A 52 3.72 -13.48 11.20
C ILE A 52 4.72 -14.57 11.59
N ARG A 53 5.62 -14.31 12.55
CA ARG A 53 6.65 -15.27 13.01
C ARG A 53 6.02 -16.48 13.69
N ASN A 54 5.00 -16.27 14.51
CA ASN A 54 4.24 -17.34 15.19
C ASN A 54 3.56 -18.29 14.20
N LEU A 55 3.20 -17.79 13.01
CA LEU A 55 2.66 -18.59 11.91
C LEU A 55 3.75 -19.21 11.00
N GLY A 56 5.02 -19.07 11.38
CA GLY A 56 6.16 -19.64 10.63
C GLY A 56 6.60 -18.79 9.43
N GLY A 57 6.16 -17.53 9.35
CA GLY A 57 6.61 -16.55 8.37
C GLY A 57 7.88 -15.81 8.82
N HIS A 58 8.38 -14.91 7.96
CA HIS A 58 9.51 -14.05 8.27
C HIS A 58 9.08 -12.60 8.13
N ALA A 59 9.27 -11.81 9.17
CA ALA A 59 9.00 -10.37 9.15
C ALA A 59 10.07 -9.61 9.95
N ILE A 60 10.36 -8.38 9.49
CA ILE A 60 11.20 -7.42 10.19
C ILE A 60 10.45 -6.09 10.35
N GLU A 61 10.65 -5.45 11.47
CA GLU A 61 10.17 -4.10 11.73
C GLU A 61 11.16 -3.07 11.20
N VAL A 62 10.63 -2.05 10.52
CA VAL A 62 11.37 -0.89 10.00
C VAL A 62 10.62 0.38 10.41
N PRO A 63 10.76 0.82 11.67
CA PRO A 63 10.08 2.03 12.15
C PRO A 63 10.59 3.27 11.41
N ALA A 64 9.72 3.92 10.64
CA ALA A 64 10.06 5.12 9.89
C ALA A 64 8.86 6.05 9.69
N ASP A 65 9.10 7.35 9.80
CA ASP A 65 8.18 8.36 9.27
C ASP A 65 8.56 8.62 7.81
N ILE A 66 7.79 8.05 6.91
CA ILE A 66 8.04 8.13 5.46
C ILE A 66 7.72 9.51 4.86
N THR A 67 7.16 10.44 5.63
CA THR A 67 7.01 11.84 5.20
C THR A 67 8.34 12.59 5.23
N ASP A 68 9.33 12.06 5.96
CA ASP A 68 10.73 12.48 5.88
C ASP A 68 11.42 11.77 4.70
N PRO A 69 11.95 12.51 3.71
CA PRO A 69 12.58 11.93 2.51
C PRO A 69 13.75 10.99 2.82
N GLU A 70 14.59 11.36 3.78
CA GLU A 70 15.75 10.54 4.15
C GLU A 70 15.32 9.24 4.81
N ARG A 71 14.32 9.31 5.71
CA ARG A 71 13.76 8.13 6.37
C ARG A 71 13.02 7.20 5.41
N ALA A 72 12.33 7.76 4.40
CA ALA A 72 11.68 6.97 3.34
C ALA A 72 12.72 6.18 2.52
N CYS A 73 13.78 6.84 2.08
CA CYS A 73 14.88 6.17 1.36
C CYS A 73 15.59 5.14 2.24
N GLN A 74 15.88 5.50 3.50
CA GLN A 74 16.54 4.59 4.45
C GLN A 74 15.72 3.33 4.72
N ALA A 75 14.39 3.44 4.82
CA ALA A 75 13.53 2.27 5.04
C ALA A 75 13.61 1.24 3.88
N VAL A 76 13.76 1.70 2.65
CA VAL A 76 13.99 0.83 1.49
C VAL A 76 15.36 0.17 1.58
N GLN A 77 16.40 0.96 1.90
CA GLN A 77 17.75 0.44 2.03
C GLN A 77 17.88 -0.57 3.18
N ASP A 78 17.34 -0.25 4.36
CA ASP A 78 17.31 -1.17 5.51
C ASP A 78 16.62 -2.50 5.18
N THR A 79 15.54 -2.44 4.37
CA THR A 79 14.86 -3.65 3.89
C THR A 79 15.81 -4.50 3.04
N HIS A 80 16.47 -3.89 2.06
CA HIS A 80 17.41 -4.60 1.20
C HIS A 80 18.60 -5.15 1.99
N ASP A 81 19.20 -4.35 2.88
CA ASP A 81 20.42 -4.74 3.63
C ASP A 81 20.14 -5.88 4.62
N ARG A 82 18.94 -5.91 5.23
CA ARG A 82 18.57 -6.92 6.23
C ARG A 82 17.98 -8.19 5.61
N LEU A 83 17.31 -8.10 4.45
CA LEU A 83 16.64 -9.22 3.80
C LEU A 83 17.29 -9.65 2.47
N GLY A 84 18.32 -8.92 2.01
CA GLY A 84 19.18 -9.28 0.88
C GLY A 84 18.62 -8.93 -0.50
N ARG A 85 17.35 -8.47 -0.60
CA ARG A 85 16.67 -8.12 -1.86
C ARG A 85 15.39 -7.32 -1.62
N LEU A 86 14.76 -6.84 -2.70
CA LEU A 86 13.39 -6.29 -2.66
C LEU A 86 12.66 -6.66 -3.95
N ASP A 87 11.67 -7.55 -3.84
CA ASP A 87 10.88 -8.04 -4.99
C ASP A 87 9.51 -7.37 -5.11
N ILE A 88 8.96 -6.89 -3.99
CA ILE A 88 7.61 -6.35 -3.92
C ILE A 88 7.61 -5.09 -3.08
N LEU A 89 7.15 -3.98 -3.64
CA LEU A 89 6.82 -2.76 -2.88
C LEU A 89 5.29 -2.58 -2.85
N VAL A 90 4.72 -2.45 -1.65
CA VAL A 90 3.32 -2.07 -1.47
C VAL A 90 3.25 -0.69 -0.82
N ASN A 91 2.94 0.32 -1.61
CA ASN A 91 2.64 1.67 -1.16
C ASN A 91 1.20 1.72 -0.63
N ASN A 92 1.02 1.35 0.63
CA ASN A 92 -0.29 1.33 1.29
C ASN A 92 -0.53 2.56 2.18
N ALA A 93 0.51 3.29 2.56
CA ALA A 93 0.37 4.46 3.41
C ALA A 93 -0.43 5.57 2.72
N GLY A 94 -1.41 6.11 3.42
CA GLY A 94 -2.22 7.23 2.93
C GLY A 94 -3.26 7.68 3.95
N ILE A 95 -3.73 8.92 3.78
CA ILE A 95 -4.80 9.51 4.62
C ILE A 95 -5.89 10.12 3.76
N VAL A 96 -7.07 10.22 4.36
CA VAL A 96 -8.23 10.93 3.80
C VAL A 96 -8.58 12.08 4.74
N LEU A 97 -8.40 13.30 4.28
CA LEU A 97 -8.85 14.50 4.96
C LEU A 97 -9.83 15.23 4.02
N LEU A 98 -11.04 15.47 4.50
CA LEU A 98 -12.12 16.06 3.71
C LEU A 98 -12.61 17.32 4.42
N ASP A 99 -12.46 18.45 3.76
CA ASP A 99 -13.06 19.71 4.16
C ASP A 99 -13.15 20.65 2.96
N THR A 100 -14.01 21.66 3.04
CA THR A 100 -14.19 22.64 1.96
C THR A 100 -12.95 23.54 1.88
N ALA A 101 -12.67 24.05 0.69
CA ALA A 101 -11.56 24.99 0.49
C ALA A 101 -11.67 26.25 1.34
N LEU A 102 -12.89 26.59 1.79
CA LEU A 102 -13.13 27.75 2.66
C LEU A 102 -12.71 27.50 4.13
N HIS A 103 -12.80 26.24 4.60
CA HIS A 103 -12.63 25.91 6.02
C HIS A 103 -11.42 25.04 6.30
N ALA A 104 -10.89 24.33 5.28
CA ALA A 104 -9.75 23.46 5.44
C ALA A 104 -8.49 24.23 5.89
N PRO A 105 -7.85 23.85 7.00
CA PRO A 105 -6.54 24.38 7.34
C PRO A 105 -5.50 23.96 6.27
N LEU A 106 -4.67 24.88 5.80
CA LEU A 106 -3.61 24.55 4.81
C LEU A 106 -2.70 23.41 5.26
N VAL A 107 -2.43 23.32 6.57
CA VAL A 107 -1.61 22.22 7.13
C VAL A 107 -2.21 20.84 6.87
N GLU A 108 -3.53 20.69 6.74
CA GLU A 108 -4.15 19.41 6.34
C GLU A 108 -3.94 19.11 4.87
N TRP A 109 -3.93 20.12 4.01
CA TRP A 109 -3.58 19.94 2.60
C TRP A 109 -2.11 19.55 2.42
N ASP A 110 -1.21 20.25 3.12
CA ASP A 110 0.22 19.91 3.13
C ASP A 110 0.43 18.47 3.61
N ARG A 111 -0.27 18.06 4.64
CA ARG A 111 -0.21 16.69 5.17
C ARG A 111 -0.73 15.64 4.17
N LEU A 112 -1.82 15.93 3.44
CA LEU A 112 -2.30 15.08 2.34
C LEU A 112 -1.24 14.90 1.26
N ILE A 113 -0.65 16.00 0.79
CA ILE A 113 0.38 15.97 -0.24
C ILE A 113 1.63 15.26 0.27
N ALA A 114 2.09 15.57 1.49
CA ALA A 114 3.28 14.96 2.06
C ALA A 114 3.18 13.44 2.14
N LEU A 115 2.06 12.90 2.59
CA LEU A 115 1.91 11.45 2.76
C LEU A 115 1.44 10.74 1.47
N ASN A 116 0.36 11.24 0.84
CA ASN A 116 -0.25 10.53 -0.30
C ASN A 116 0.54 10.68 -1.60
N VAL A 117 1.39 11.70 -1.71
CA VAL A 117 2.17 11.98 -2.92
C VAL A 117 3.66 11.90 -2.64
N THR A 118 4.20 12.83 -1.85
CA THR A 118 5.65 13.00 -1.70
C THR A 118 6.32 11.75 -1.13
N ALA A 119 5.78 11.18 -0.05
CA ALA A 119 6.31 9.96 0.56
C ALA A 119 6.29 8.76 -0.42
N LEU A 120 5.18 8.60 -1.15
CA LEU A 120 5.06 7.55 -2.17
C LEU A 120 6.10 7.71 -3.28
N LEU A 121 6.35 8.95 -3.75
CA LEU A 121 7.36 9.20 -4.78
C LEU A 121 8.77 8.87 -4.29
N HIS A 122 9.13 9.25 -3.07
CA HIS A 122 10.45 8.96 -2.49
C HIS A 122 10.68 7.47 -2.31
N LEU A 123 9.71 6.75 -1.73
CA LEU A 123 9.77 5.29 -1.58
C LEU A 123 9.89 4.59 -2.93
N THR A 124 9.05 4.99 -3.90
CA THR A 124 9.08 4.41 -5.24
C THR A 124 10.43 4.64 -5.91
N HIS A 125 10.93 5.88 -5.89
CA HIS A 125 12.23 6.21 -6.48
C HIS A 125 13.38 5.41 -5.86
N ALA A 126 13.39 5.28 -4.54
CA ALA A 126 14.41 4.50 -3.84
C ALA A 126 14.30 2.99 -4.13
N ALA A 127 13.08 2.46 -4.31
CA ALA A 127 12.85 1.03 -4.50
C ALA A 127 13.09 0.55 -5.94
N VAL A 128 12.87 1.41 -6.96
CA VAL A 128 12.96 1.01 -8.37
C VAL A 128 14.25 0.30 -8.75
N PRO A 129 15.46 0.74 -8.37
CA PRO A 129 16.69 0.02 -8.69
C PRO A 129 16.72 -1.40 -8.13
N TYR A 130 16.25 -1.61 -6.89
CA TYR A 130 16.20 -2.92 -6.25
C TYR A 130 15.15 -3.83 -6.87
N LEU A 131 13.99 -3.28 -7.28
CA LEU A 131 12.97 -4.03 -8.00
C LEU A 131 13.46 -4.51 -9.37
N ILE A 132 14.19 -3.67 -10.09
CA ILE A 132 14.81 -4.04 -11.38
C ILE A 132 15.83 -5.15 -11.18
N ASP A 133 16.72 -5.04 -10.19
CA ASP A 133 17.68 -6.10 -9.86
C ASP A 133 16.95 -7.41 -9.47
N ALA A 134 15.93 -7.32 -8.63
CA ALA A 134 15.12 -8.48 -8.26
C ALA A 134 14.44 -9.14 -9.47
N ALA A 135 13.90 -8.37 -10.40
CA ALA A 135 13.31 -8.91 -11.63
C ALA A 135 14.34 -9.62 -12.53
N ALA A 136 15.61 -9.17 -12.49
CA ALA A 136 16.69 -9.78 -13.24
C ALA A 136 17.24 -11.07 -12.58
N THR A 137 17.32 -11.11 -11.25
CA THR A 137 18.07 -12.13 -10.48
C THR A 137 17.19 -13.17 -9.79
N SER A 138 15.90 -12.88 -9.52
CA SER A 138 15.02 -13.79 -8.80
C SER A 138 14.55 -14.98 -9.64
N PRO A 139 14.23 -16.12 -9.01
CA PRO A 139 13.56 -17.23 -9.69
C PRO A 139 12.20 -16.84 -10.30
N ARG A 140 11.53 -15.83 -9.75
CA ARG A 140 10.26 -15.28 -10.27
C ARG A 140 10.45 -14.56 -11.61
N GLN A 141 11.64 -14.01 -11.88
CA GLN A 141 11.96 -13.19 -13.07
C GLN A 141 10.99 -12.03 -13.31
N VAL A 142 10.43 -11.50 -12.24
CA VAL A 142 9.51 -10.37 -12.21
C VAL A 142 9.51 -9.76 -10.81
N ALA A 143 9.37 -8.45 -10.73
CA ALA A 143 9.11 -7.74 -9.48
C ALA A 143 7.79 -6.98 -9.57
N ASP A 144 7.27 -6.56 -8.41
CA ASP A 144 5.96 -5.91 -8.32
C ASP A 144 6.03 -4.61 -7.53
N LEU A 145 5.35 -3.59 -8.03
CA LEU A 145 5.04 -2.38 -7.32
C LEU A 145 3.53 -2.21 -7.30
N VAL A 146 2.93 -2.20 -6.12
CA VAL A 146 1.49 -2.03 -5.95
C VAL A 146 1.21 -0.76 -5.18
N ASN A 147 0.52 0.16 -5.83
CA ASN A 147 0.00 1.35 -5.18
C ASN A 147 -1.42 1.07 -4.68
N VAL A 148 -1.69 1.41 -3.43
CA VAL A 148 -3.04 1.31 -2.85
C VAL A 148 -3.66 2.69 -2.87
N GLY A 149 -4.61 2.88 -3.77
CA GLY A 149 -5.44 4.05 -3.81
C GLY A 149 -6.54 3.93 -2.76
N LEU A 150 -6.83 4.99 -2.04
CA LEU A 150 -7.99 5.01 -1.18
C LEU A 150 -9.20 5.42 -2.02
N THR A 151 -9.97 4.45 -2.45
CA THR A 151 -11.21 4.77 -3.15
C THR A 151 -12.25 5.19 -2.15
N ALA A 152 -12.45 6.37 -2.06
CA ALA A 152 -13.81 6.74 -1.94
C ALA A 152 -14.36 6.86 -3.38
N GLY A 153 -14.69 5.77 -3.97
CA GLY A 153 -14.96 5.53 -5.39
C GLY A 153 -15.90 6.48 -6.14
N GLN A 154 -16.32 7.56 -5.57
CA GLN A 154 -17.18 8.62 -6.14
C GLN A 154 -17.14 9.87 -5.28
N LEU A 155 -16.00 10.17 -4.65
CA LEU A 155 -15.87 11.36 -3.81
C LEU A 155 -15.59 12.65 -4.60
N THR A 156 -16.06 12.76 -5.84
CA THR A 156 -16.20 14.08 -6.46
C THR A 156 -17.36 14.81 -5.78
N ARG A 157 -17.15 15.18 -4.51
CA ARG A 157 -18.13 15.90 -3.69
C ARG A 157 -17.48 17.12 -3.05
N GLN A 158 -18.31 18.00 -2.53
CA GLN A 158 -17.84 19.13 -1.74
C GLN A 158 -16.91 18.66 -0.61
N GLY A 159 -15.76 19.31 -0.48
CA GLY A 159 -14.76 18.98 0.56
C GLY A 159 -13.72 17.92 0.16
N SER A 160 -13.75 17.38 -1.05
CA SER A 160 -12.80 16.35 -1.47
C SER A 160 -11.74 16.83 -2.49
N SER A 161 -11.63 18.11 -2.74
CA SER A 161 -10.82 18.65 -3.84
C SER A 161 -9.35 18.21 -3.80
N VAL A 162 -8.65 18.44 -2.68
CA VAL A 162 -7.22 18.10 -2.57
C VAL A 162 -7.01 16.59 -2.45
N TYR A 163 -7.90 15.89 -1.75
CA TYR A 163 -7.87 14.43 -1.72
C TYR A 163 -8.00 13.85 -3.14
N ASN A 164 -8.96 14.33 -3.95
CA ASN A 164 -9.12 13.87 -5.34
C ASN A 164 -7.92 14.24 -6.22
N LEU A 165 -7.25 15.38 -5.97
CA LEU A 165 -6.01 15.73 -6.65
C LEU A 165 -4.93 14.64 -6.41
N THR A 166 -4.74 14.25 -5.15
CA THR A 166 -3.75 13.20 -4.82
C THR A 166 -4.11 11.87 -5.45
N ARG A 167 -5.39 11.51 -5.46
CA ARG A 167 -5.88 10.26 -6.03
C ARG A 167 -5.71 10.20 -7.55
N SER A 168 -6.21 11.21 -8.27
CA SER A 168 -6.09 11.26 -9.74
C SER A 168 -4.63 11.37 -10.17
N GLY A 169 -3.80 12.06 -9.38
CA GLY A 169 -2.34 12.07 -9.57
C GLY A 169 -1.74 10.68 -9.44
N LEU A 170 -2.18 9.89 -8.46
CA LEU A 170 -1.70 8.52 -8.27
C LEU A 170 -2.07 7.60 -9.44
N GLU A 171 -3.30 7.71 -10.00
CA GLU A 171 -3.72 6.97 -11.18
C GLU A 171 -2.79 7.27 -12.37
N GLY A 172 -2.59 8.55 -12.69
CA GLY A 172 -1.71 8.99 -13.79
C GLY A 172 -0.25 8.60 -13.59
N PHE A 173 0.26 8.74 -12.35
CA PHE A 173 1.61 8.32 -11.98
C PHE A 173 1.81 6.81 -12.17
N THR A 174 0.88 6.01 -11.66
CA THR A 174 0.94 4.54 -11.74
C THR A 174 0.94 4.07 -13.19
N GLU A 175 0.08 4.63 -14.04
CA GLU A 175 0.02 4.29 -15.47
C GLU A 175 1.30 4.67 -16.22
N SER A 176 1.87 5.85 -15.94
CA SER A 176 3.13 6.29 -16.56
C SER A 176 4.30 5.40 -16.12
N LEU A 177 4.44 5.16 -14.83
CA LEU A 177 5.50 4.32 -14.25
C LEU A 177 5.41 2.88 -14.77
N ARG A 178 4.20 2.35 -14.96
CA ARG A 178 3.99 1.01 -15.53
C ARG A 178 4.59 0.89 -16.93
N ARG A 179 4.48 1.94 -17.75
CA ARG A 179 5.05 1.98 -19.09
C ARG A 179 6.56 2.10 -19.07
N GLU A 180 7.10 2.92 -18.16
CA GLU A 180 8.55 3.12 -18.00
C GLU A 180 9.25 1.82 -17.58
N LEU A 181 8.65 1.05 -16.66
CA LEU A 181 9.25 -0.14 -16.08
C LEU A 181 8.90 -1.45 -16.81
N LEU A 182 8.12 -1.39 -17.89
CA LEU A 182 7.67 -2.58 -18.64
C LEU A 182 8.84 -3.43 -19.14
N VAL A 183 9.86 -2.81 -19.70
CA VAL A 183 11.05 -3.49 -20.25
C VAL A 183 11.92 -4.10 -19.17
N GLU A 184 11.86 -3.56 -17.96
CA GLU A 184 12.59 -4.03 -16.79
C GLU A 184 11.87 -5.18 -16.06
N ARG A 185 10.72 -5.62 -16.55
CA ARG A 185 9.88 -6.68 -15.94
C ARG A 185 9.43 -6.35 -14.51
N VAL A 186 9.27 -5.08 -14.21
CA VAL A 186 8.62 -4.62 -12.97
C VAL A 186 7.17 -4.31 -13.28
N ARG A 187 6.26 -5.09 -12.70
CA ARG A 187 4.82 -4.88 -12.86
C ARG A 187 4.34 -3.81 -11.90
N VAL A 188 3.68 -2.80 -12.41
CA VAL A 188 3.11 -1.72 -11.59
C VAL A 188 1.59 -1.82 -11.64
N GLY A 189 0.98 -1.97 -10.48
CA GLY A 189 -0.46 -2.11 -10.32
C GLY A 189 -1.06 -1.11 -9.35
N LEU A 190 -2.35 -0.84 -9.52
CA LEU A 190 -3.16 0.00 -8.63
C LEU A 190 -4.30 -0.83 -8.05
N VAL A 191 -4.41 -0.85 -6.72
CA VAL A 191 -5.58 -1.41 -6.02
C VAL A 191 -6.39 -0.26 -5.44
N GLU A 192 -7.67 -0.23 -5.77
CA GLU A 192 -8.60 0.80 -5.32
C GLU A 192 -9.71 0.16 -4.47
N PRO A 193 -9.57 0.10 -3.14
CA PRO A 193 -10.63 -0.39 -2.28
C PRO A 193 -11.73 0.66 -2.13
N ALA A 194 -12.98 0.26 -2.12
CA ALA A 194 -14.08 1.09 -1.63
C ALA A 194 -14.00 1.24 -0.09
N VAL A 195 -15.06 1.72 0.54
CA VAL A 195 -15.07 1.93 1.99
C VAL A 195 -14.86 0.58 2.71
N VAL A 196 -13.77 0.50 3.47
CA VAL A 196 -13.39 -0.63 4.32
C VAL A 196 -13.86 -0.38 5.76
N GLU A 197 -14.19 -1.44 6.51
CA GLU A 197 -14.64 -1.35 7.92
C GLU A 197 -13.65 -0.66 8.87
N PRO A 198 -14.08 -0.32 10.10
CA PRO A 198 -13.77 0.92 10.87
C PRO A 198 -12.33 1.30 11.15
N GLY A 199 -11.32 0.52 10.79
CA GLY A 199 -9.91 0.92 10.98
C GLY A 199 -9.53 2.16 10.16
N LEU A 200 -10.06 2.29 8.96
CA LEU A 200 -9.81 3.44 8.08
C LEU A 200 -10.39 4.75 8.64
N VAL A 201 -11.44 4.67 9.47
CA VAL A 201 -12.07 5.84 10.11
C VAL A 201 -11.12 6.56 11.07
N ASN A 202 -10.09 5.87 11.60
CA ASN A 202 -9.10 6.48 12.47
C ASN A 202 -8.13 7.42 11.73
N HIS A 203 -8.01 7.27 10.41
CA HIS A 203 -7.23 8.16 9.53
C HIS A 203 -8.03 9.37 9.05
N PHE A 204 -9.32 9.44 9.37
CA PHE A 204 -10.17 10.58 9.03
C PHE A 204 -10.07 11.67 10.10
N GLY A 205 -9.92 12.92 9.68
CA GLY A 205 -10.10 14.07 10.54
C GLY A 205 -11.51 14.08 11.17
N THR A 206 -11.69 14.81 12.29
CA THR A 206 -12.95 14.81 13.07
C THR A 206 -14.18 15.19 12.23
N ALA A 207 -14.03 16.13 11.30
CA ALA A 207 -15.09 16.53 10.38
C ALA A 207 -15.45 15.45 9.36
N THR A 208 -14.45 14.68 8.91
CA THR A 208 -14.60 13.61 7.92
C THR A 208 -15.32 12.39 8.49
N ARG A 209 -15.13 12.07 9.79
CA ARG A 209 -15.85 10.98 10.47
C ARG A 209 -17.36 11.14 10.44
N THR A 210 -17.85 12.39 10.50
CA THR A 210 -19.27 12.69 10.44
C THR A 210 -19.80 12.61 9.01
N ALA A 211 -18.98 12.90 8.01
CA ALA A 211 -19.36 12.93 6.60
C ALA A 211 -19.36 11.53 5.94
N VAL A 212 -18.54 10.59 6.45
CA VAL A 212 -18.53 9.17 6.04
C VAL A 212 -19.53 8.40 6.91
N ARG A 213 -20.81 8.79 6.87
CA ARG A 213 -21.87 8.01 7.54
C ARG A 213 -21.97 6.65 6.87
N ARG A 214 -21.87 5.58 7.68
CA ARG A 214 -22.21 4.21 7.27
C ARG A 214 -23.62 4.20 6.66
N PRO A 215 -23.78 3.64 5.47
CA PRO A 215 -25.11 3.22 5.05
C PRO A 215 -25.54 2.11 6.01
N VAL A 216 -26.56 2.37 6.82
CA VAL A 216 -27.13 1.37 7.74
C VAL A 216 -27.59 0.17 6.90
N GLY A 217 -27.08 -1.03 7.23
CA GLY A 217 -27.52 -2.30 6.65
C GLY A 217 -26.83 -2.74 5.35
N ARG A 218 -25.71 -2.14 4.94
CA ARG A 218 -24.89 -2.60 3.79
C ARG A 218 -23.62 -3.29 4.27
N GLU A 219 -23.28 -4.38 3.59
CA GLU A 219 -21.98 -5.03 3.76
C GLU A 219 -20.85 -4.05 3.41
N THR A 220 -19.76 -4.13 4.19
CA THR A 220 -18.54 -3.33 3.98
C THR A 220 -17.39 -4.27 3.67
N LEU A 221 -16.34 -3.77 2.99
CA LEU A 221 -15.11 -4.52 2.81
C LEU A 221 -14.41 -4.73 4.15
N ARG A 222 -13.74 -5.86 4.28
CA ARG A 222 -12.76 -6.12 5.32
C ARG A 222 -11.36 -5.80 4.84
N PRO A 223 -10.41 -5.52 5.72
CA PRO A 223 -9.01 -5.35 5.35
C PRO A 223 -8.43 -6.52 4.56
N GLU A 224 -8.87 -7.75 4.89
CA GLU A 224 -8.45 -8.98 4.23
C GLU A 224 -8.88 -9.04 2.76
N ASP A 225 -10.02 -8.47 2.38
CA ASP A 225 -10.49 -8.43 0.99
C ASP A 225 -9.53 -7.59 0.11
N VAL A 226 -8.96 -6.52 0.69
CA VAL A 226 -7.95 -5.69 0.01
C VAL A 226 -6.60 -6.40 -0.03
N ALA A 227 -6.22 -7.05 1.06
CA ALA A 227 -4.99 -7.84 1.14
C ALA A 227 -5.01 -9.01 0.14
N ASP A 228 -6.15 -9.66 -0.05
CA ASP A 228 -6.34 -10.72 -1.04
C ASP A 228 -6.23 -10.19 -2.47
N ALA A 229 -6.75 -9.00 -2.75
CA ALA A 229 -6.58 -8.35 -4.06
C ALA A 229 -5.09 -8.06 -4.35
N ILE A 230 -4.35 -7.51 -3.38
CA ILE A 230 -2.90 -7.29 -3.50
C ILE A 230 -2.18 -8.63 -3.69
N GLY A 231 -2.49 -9.62 -2.86
CA GLY A 231 -1.96 -10.97 -2.96
C GLY A 231 -2.23 -11.60 -4.33
N TYR A 232 -3.44 -11.41 -4.87
CA TYR A 232 -3.79 -11.88 -6.21
C TYR A 232 -2.87 -11.27 -7.28
N ILE A 233 -2.62 -9.96 -7.24
CA ILE A 233 -1.77 -9.26 -8.22
C ILE A 233 -0.37 -9.86 -8.23
N VAL A 234 0.30 -9.91 -7.07
CA VAL A 234 1.72 -10.26 -6.97
C VAL A 234 2.01 -11.75 -7.13
N THR A 235 0.98 -12.61 -6.99
CA THR A 235 1.11 -14.07 -7.18
C THR A 235 0.80 -14.53 -8.60
N ARG A 236 0.45 -13.64 -9.52
CA ARG A 236 0.20 -14.03 -10.92
C ARG A 236 1.49 -14.52 -11.60
N ASP A 237 1.32 -15.43 -12.52
CA ASP A 237 2.40 -15.84 -13.43
C ASP A 237 3.09 -14.61 -14.04
N ARG A 238 4.40 -14.66 -14.25
CA ARG A 238 5.22 -13.53 -14.74
C ARG A 238 4.70 -12.90 -16.04
N ARG A 239 3.94 -13.66 -16.85
CA ARG A 239 3.35 -13.17 -18.10
C ARG A 239 2.09 -12.34 -17.89
N VAL A 240 1.56 -12.33 -16.66
CA VAL A 240 0.30 -11.65 -16.34
C VAL A 240 0.58 -10.44 -15.46
N ALA A 241 0.20 -9.27 -15.94
CA ALA A 241 0.20 -8.04 -15.16
C ALA A 241 -1.25 -7.58 -14.94
N VAL A 242 -1.62 -7.35 -13.69
CA VAL A 242 -2.90 -6.72 -13.33
C VAL A 242 -2.64 -5.24 -13.10
N SER A 243 -3.11 -4.41 -14.02
CA SER A 243 -2.82 -2.98 -14.02
C SER A 243 -3.64 -2.21 -13.01
N GLU A 244 -4.92 -2.59 -12.84
CA GLU A 244 -5.85 -1.93 -11.93
C GLU A 244 -6.85 -2.94 -11.39
N MET A 245 -7.16 -2.83 -10.09
CA MET A 245 -8.19 -3.63 -9.45
C MET A 245 -9.02 -2.78 -8.50
N ARG A 246 -10.31 -2.64 -8.81
CA ARG A 246 -11.28 -1.97 -7.94
C ARG A 246 -12.01 -2.99 -7.09
N VAL A 247 -11.90 -2.87 -5.79
CA VAL A 247 -12.52 -3.79 -4.81
C VAL A 247 -13.67 -3.09 -4.12
N ARG A 248 -14.88 -3.65 -4.23
CA ARG A 248 -16.11 -3.10 -3.62
C ARG A 248 -16.89 -4.19 -2.91
N ALA A 249 -17.55 -3.85 -1.82
CA ALA A 249 -18.56 -4.77 -1.27
C ALA A 249 -19.74 -4.88 -2.24
N ALA A 250 -20.34 -6.07 -2.29
CA ALA A 250 -21.42 -6.38 -3.26
C ALA A 250 -22.62 -5.42 -3.21
N GLY A 251 -22.87 -4.77 -2.07
CA GLY A 251 -23.93 -3.78 -1.88
C GLY A 251 -23.49 -2.32 -2.11
N GLN A 252 -22.26 -2.04 -2.55
CA GLN A 252 -21.75 -0.69 -2.80
C GLN A 252 -21.74 -0.40 -4.30
N SER A 253 -22.44 0.68 -4.68
CA SER A 253 -22.50 1.18 -6.07
C SER A 253 -21.38 2.17 -6.33
#